data_7886ddf9a9110c51926d5e7edb4b5670
#
_entry.id   7886ddf9a9110c51926d5e7edb4b5670
#
_cell.length_a   1.000
_cell.length_b   1.000
_cell.length_c   1.000
_cell.angle_alpha   90.00
_cell.angle_beta   90.00
_cell.angle_gamma   90.00
#
_symmetry.space_group_name_H-M   'P 1'
#
loop_
_entity.id
_entity.type
_entity.pdbx_description
1 polymer ?
#
loop_
_entity_poly.entity_id
_entity_poly.type
_entity_poly.pdbx_seq_one_letter_code
_entity_poly.pdbx_strand_id
1 'polypeptide(L)'
;MNPAQLKAQTRDLWRECFGDTEAYMDLFFDEKYRAEHNIHLCREGRVVSAAQVLPYRTTLFGSVCRSSYLCGLGTAKAYRGKGLATQILHEAHRHEFNTDSVLSILIPADDGMRRFYERPEHGAYETLTFRYDTDLKPEGEADPTLWVGEPEDWGRDLFVFYHRQSSQTPFMLHPSETDFFAALNDIDLAGGHIVVARARDKIQGLCLTEAVRAGEVRVRSLVAISTKVKNTLLQYLLAACGAQSIRARMTVPGTYGGRTPYAMGRVIHVEKFLRMVLRANPNLRLHIGVDGDLHVPENNGYYVLERGQVRITDERPPRMVTPGGLAAMFLASQPFLLDLMMDE
;
A
#
# COMPACT_ATOMS: atom_id res chain seq x y z
N MET A 1 23.06 17.80 8.10
CA MET A 1 23.49 16.41 7.80
C MET A 1 23.47 16.22 6.29
N ASN A 2 24.47 15.60 5.68
CA ASN A 2 24.43 15.30 4.25
C ASN A 2 23.59 14.05 3.97
N PRO A 3 23.12 13.80 2.72
CA PRO A 3 22.24 12.67 2.40
C PRO A 3 22.80 11.29 2.77
N ALA A 4 24.11 11.07 2.61
CA ALA A 4 24.74 9.79 2.96
C ALA A 4 24.76 9.54 4.47
N GLN A 5 25.07 10.58 5.25
CA GLN A 5 25.00 10.51 6.71
C GLN A 5 23.57 10.29 7.21
N LEU A 6 22.60 10.95 6.57
CA LEU A 6 21.19 10.77 6.90
C LEU A 6 20.74 9.33 6.61
N LYS A 7 21.08 8.77 5.44
CA LYS A 7 20.81 7.38 5.08
C LYS A 7 21.38 6.41 6.12
N ALA A 8 22.66 6.57 6.46
CA ALA A 8 23.33 5.70 7.43
C ALA A 8 22.67 5.75 8.82
N GLN A 9 22.39 6.94 9.34
CA GLN A 9 21.76 7.11 10.65
C GLN A 9 20.30 6.64 10.67
N THR A 10 19.54 6.80 9.57
CA THR A 10 18.19 6.28 9.44
C THR A 10 18.21 4.75 9.42
N ARG A 11 19.19 4.14 8.74
CA ARG A 11 19.37 2.69 8.73
C ARG A 11 19.71 2.14 10.12
N ASP A 12 20.56 2.83 10.89
CA ASP A 12 20.87 2.44 12.25
C ASP A 12 19.65 2.51 13.17
N LEU A 13 18.83 3.56 13.02
CA LEU A 13 17.55 3.68 13.71
C LEU A 13 16.59 2.56 13.32
N TRP A 14 16.52 2.21 12.03
CA TRP A 14 15.69 1.12 11.50
C TRP A 14 16.07 -0.21 12.15
N ARG A 15 17.37 -0.53 12.18
CA ARG A 15 17.91 -1.73 12.85
C ARG A 15 17.49 -1.82 14.33
N GLU A 16 17.52 -0.67 15.04
CA GLU A 16 17.11 -0.61 16.45
C GLU A 16 15.60 -0.84 16.62
N CYS A 17 14.79 -0.39 15.66
CA CYS A 17 13.33 -0.34 15.82
C CYS A 17 12.60 -1.58 15.32
N PHE A 18 13.04 -2.21 14.22
CA PHE A 18 12.25 -3.19 13.48
C PHE A 18 12.83 -4.61 13.55
N GLY A 19 14.13 -4.76 13.66
CA GLY A 19 14.75 -6.09 13.77
C GLY A 19 14.79 -6.87 12.45
N ASP A 20 14.63 -6.17 11.32
CA ASP A 20 14.73 -6.75 9.98
C ASP A 20 16.13 -7.30 9.70
N THR A 21 16.24 -8.24 8.77
CA THR A 21 17.54 -8.81 8.35
C THR A 21 18.39 -7.74 7.66
N GLU A 22 19.72 -7.87 7.76
CA GLU A 22 20.64 -6.95 7.05
C GLU A 22 20.39 -6.99 5.53
N ALA A 23 20.09 -8.17 4.97
CA ALA A 23 19.82 -8.34 3.55
C ALA A 23 18.55 -7.56 3.11
N TYR A 24 17.47 -7.62 3.89
CA TYR A 24 16.27 -6.81 3.64
C TYR A 24 16.57 -5.32 3.77
N MET A 25 17.32 -4.92 4.80
CA MET A 25 17.71 -3.52 4.98
C MET A 25 18.61 -3.03 3.84
N ASP A 26 19.54 -3.84 3.33
CA ASP A 26 20.34 -3.49 2.14
C ASP A 26 19.43 -3.22 0.96
N LEU A 27 18.52 -4.15 0.66
CA LEU A 27 17.56 -4.01 -0.44
C LEU A 27 16.70 -2.74 -0.30
N PHE A 28 16.07 -2.53 0.87
CA PHE A 28 15.21 -1.37 1.10
C PHE A 28 15.98 -0.05 0.99
N PHE A 29 17.14 0.05 1.64
CA PHE A 29 17.91 1.29 1.66
C PHE A 29 18.57 1.59 0.31
N ASP A 30 18.89 0.60 -0.49
CA ASP A 30 19.46 0.83 -1.82
C ASP A 30 18.41 1.12 -2.89
N GLU A 31 17.28 0.44 -2.85
CA GLU A 31 16.27 0.54 -3.91
C GLU A 31 15.12 1.51 -3.58
N LYS A 32 14.65 1.55 -2.33
CA LYS A 32 13.46 2.33 -1.93
C LYS A 32 13.78 3.64 -1.21
N TYR A 33 14.78 3.61 -0.33
CA TYR A 33 15.11 4.80 0.47
C TYR A 33 15.56 5.96 -0.41
N ARG A 34 15.00 7.15 -0.14
CA ARG A 34 15.48 8.43 -0.70
C ARG A 34 15.50 9.46 0.43
N ALA A 35 16.58 10.24 0.50
CA ALA A 35 16.78 11.23 1.57
C ALA A 35 15.69 12.31 1.57
N GLU A 36 15.18 12.68 0.41
CA GLU A 36 14.09 13.65 0.22
C GLU A 36 12.71 13.17 0.70
N HIS A 37 12.55 11.84 0.85
CA HIS A 37 11.33 11.23 1.38
C HIS A 37 11.44 10.88 2.87
N ASN A 38 12.60 11.21 3.49
CA ASN A 38 12.87 10.88 4.88
C ASN A 38 12.50 12.05 5.80
N ILE A 39 11.37 11.95 6.47
CA ILE A 39 11.01 12.87 7.55
C ILE A 39 11.75 12.41 8.82
N HIS A 40 12.51 13.31 9.47
CA HIS A 40 13.33 12.91 10.59
C HIS A 40 13.54 14.01 11.63
N LEU A 41 13.74 13.59 12.86
CA LEU A 41 14.11 14.44 13.99
C LEU A 41 15.49 14.08 14.50
N CYS A 42 16.31 15.09 14.74
CA CYS A 42 17.64 14.93 15.30
C CYS A 42 17.74 15.45 16.75
N ARG A 43 18.54 14.77 17.54
CA ARG A 43 19.03 15.27 18.85
C ARG A 43 20.54 15.05 18.90
N GLU A 44 21.28 16.07 19.30
CA GLU A 44 22.75 16.01 19.41
C GLU A 44 23.43 15.47 18.15
N GLY A 45 22.93 15.86 16.96
CA GLY A 45 23.47 15.45 15.66
C GLY A 45 23.12 14.03 15.23
N ARG A 46 22.25 13.32 15.97
CA ARG A 46 21.78 11.97 15.65
C ARG A 46 20.30 11.96 15.30
N VAL A 47 19.92 11.15 14.31
CA VAL A 47 18.53 10.85 13.98
C VAL A 47 17.95 9.99 15.11
N VAL A 48 16.91 10.49 15.78
CA VAL A 48 16.28 9.82 16.92
C VAL A 48 14.84 9.37 16.63
N SER A 49 14.23 9.91 15.58
CA SER A 49 12.93 9.45 15.06
C SER A 49 12.89 9.75 13.57
N ALA A 50 12.30 8.85 12.78
CA ALA A 50 12.17 9.02 11.35
C ALA A 50 11.00 8.21 10.80
N ALA A 51 10.54 8.59 9.58
CA ALA A 51 9.65 7.82 8.72
C ALA A 51 9.97 8.09 7.26
N GLN A 52 9.65 7.16 6.37
CA GLN A 52 9.69 7.35 4.93
C GLN A 52 8.29 7.71 4.42
N VAL A 53 8.19 8.77 3.63
CA VAL A 53 6.97 9.19 2.92
C VAL A 53 7.15 8.91 1.44
N LEU A 54 6.91 7.67 1.04
CA LEU A 54 7.16 7.22 -0.33
C LEU A 54 6.03 7.69 -1.26
N PRO A 55 6.34 8.42 -2.36
CA PRO A 55 5.33 8.88 -3.29
C PRO A 55 4.85 7.75 -4.19
N TYR A 56 3.53 7.67 -4.35
CA TYR A 56 2.87 6.73 -5.25
C TYR A 56 1.83 7.44 -6.14
N ARG A 57 1.42 6.77 -7.18
CA ARG A 57 0.22 7.09 -7.95
C ARG A 57 -0.88 6.11 -7.58
N THR A 58 -2.08 6.62 -7.40
CA THR A 58 -3.23 5.79 -6.99
C THR A 58 -4.41 6.08 -7.91
N THR A 59 -5.04 5.02 -8.41
CA THR A 59 -6.36 5.15 -9.07
C THR A 59 -7.43 5.16 -7.98
N LEU A 60 -8.20 6.24 -7.94
CA LEU A 60 -9.39 6.39 -7.11
C LEU A 60 -10.53 6.88 -8.00
N PHE A 61 -11.67 6.21 -7.94
CA PHE A 61 -12.87 6.64 -8.68
C PHE A 61 -12.62 6.87 -10.18
N GLY A 62 -11.79 6.02 -10.82
CA GLY A 62 -11.44 6.14 -12.23
C GLY A 62 -10.47 7.29 -12.58
N SER A 63 -9.94 7.98 -11.59
CA SER A 63 -8.95 9.06 -11.78
C SER A 63 -7.64 8.72 -11.07
N VAL A 64 -6.51 9.05 -11.70
CA VAL A 64 -5.18 8.87 -11.09
C VAL A 64 -4.79 10.13 -10.31
N CYS A 65 -4.40 9.96 -9.05
CA CYS A 65 -3.89 11.03 -8.18
C CYS A 65 -2.54 10.67 -7.57
N ARG A 66 -1.89 11.65 -6.94
CA ARG A 66 -0.76 11.39 -6.04
C ARG A 66 -1.29 10.91 -4.70
N SER A 67 -0.60 9.95 -4.14
CA SER A 67 -0.75 9.50 -2.76
C SER A 67 0.62 9.16 -2.20
N SER A 68 0.68 8.92 -0.92
CA SER A 68 1.90 8.56 -0.23
C SER A 68 1.70 7.28 0.55
N TYR A 69 2.75 6.46 0.60
CA TYR A 69 2.85 5.33 1.51
C TYR A 69 3.84 5.70 2.62
N LEU A 70 3.34 5.74 3.85
CA LEU A 70 4.13 6.04 5.02
C LEU A 70 4.60 4.74 5.66
N CYS A 71 5.92 4.53 5.74
CA CYS A 71 6.52 3.34 6.31
C CYS A 71 7.73 3.68 7.18
N GLY A 72 8.21 2.71 7.95
CA GLY A 72 9.41 2.83 8.77
C GLY A 72 9.32 3.91 9.85
N LEU A 73 8.12 4.15 10.42
CA LEU A 73 7.98 5.09 11.55
C LEU A 73 8.65 4.49 12.78
N GLY A 74 9.87 4.93 13.07
CA GLY A 74 10.68 4.47 14.20
C GLY A 74 11.09 5.60 15.13
N THR A 75 11.20 5.27 16.42
CA THR A 75 11.77 6.16 17.43
C THR A 75 12.74 5.36 18.30
N ALA A 76 13.97 5.86 18.43
CA ALA A 76 15.01 5.24 19.24
C ALA A 76 14.53 5.02 20.68
N LYS A 77 14.87 3.87 21.26
CA LYS A 77 14.35 3.41 22.57
C LYS A 77 14.47 4.47 23.66
N ALA A 78 15.62 5.16 23.74
CA ALA A 78 15.89 6.20 24.74
C ALA A 78 14.99 7.45 24.60
N TYR A 79 14.32 7.61 23.46
CA TYR A 79 13.51 8.78 23.14
C TYR A 79 12.02 8.46 23.01
N ARG A 80 11.60 7.21 23.24
CA ARG A 80 10.18 6.80 23.24
C ARG A 80 9.39 7.48 24.38
N GLY A 81 8.08 7.59 24.17
CA GLY A 81 7.19 8.22 25.17
C GLY A 81 7.30 9.75 25.25
N LYS A 82 8.05 10.40 24.34
CA LYS A 82 8.27 11.87 24.33
C LYS A 82 7.55 12.58 23.18
N GLY A 83 6.58 11.96 22.54
CA GLY A 83 5.78 12.52 21.44
C GLY A 83 6.50 12.66 20.09
N LEU A 84 7.70 12.08 19.91
CA LEU A 84 8.46 12.26 18.67
C LEU A 84 7.79 11.60 17.47
N ALA A 85 7.16 10.43 17.62
CA ALA A 85 6.41 9.79 16.55
C ALA A 85 5.22 10.66 16.08
N THR A 86 4.52 11.30 17.02
CA THR A 86 3.45 12.26 16.71
C THR A 86 3.99 13.46 15.92
N GLN A 87 5.17 13.98 16.32
CA GLN A 87 5.81 15.07 15.59
C GLN A 87 6.21 14.66 14.18
N ILE A 88 6.77 13.44 13.99
CA ILE A 88 7.09 12.89 12.66
C ILE A 88 5.82 12.78 11.80
N LEU A 89 4.72 12.27 12.34
CA LEU A 89 3.45 12.18 11.62
C LEU A 89 2.91 13.54 11.19
N HIS A 90 3.00 14.54 12.08
CA HIS A 90 2.61 15.90 11.74
C HIS A 90 3.45 16.45 10.56
N GLU A 91 4.78 16.35 10.65
CA GLU A 91 5.68 16.80 9.57
C GLU A 91 5.45 16.01 8.26
N ALA A 92 5.19 14.70 8.36
CA ALA A 92 4.88 13.85 7.21
C ALA A 92 3.60 14.32 6.50
N HIS A 93 2.50 14.54 7.22
CA HIS A 93 1.24 14.99 6.63
C HIS A 93 1.34 16.41 6.06
N ARG A 94 2.12 17.30 6.68
CA ARG A 94 2.43 18.62 6.11
C ARG A 94 3.24 18.50 4.82
N HIS A 95 4.23 17.62 4.79
CA HIS A 95 4.98 17.32 3.57
C HIS A 95 4.06 16.77 2.46
N GLU A 96 3.21 15.80 2.78
CA GLU A 96 2.25 15.21 1.84
C GLU A 96 1.28 16.27 1.29
N PHE A 97 0.76 17.15 2.16
CA PHE A 97 -0.10 18.26 1.75
C PHE A 97 0.63 19.20 0.79
N ASN A 98 1.85 19.61 1.12
CA ASN A 98 2.65 20.51 0.30
C ASN A 98 3.11 19.89 -1.03
N THR A 99 3.15 18.56 -1.12
CA THR A 99 3.49 17.82 -2.34
C THR A 99 2.28 17.29 -3.11
N ASP A 100 1.08 17.79 -2.77
CA ASP A 100 -0.16 17.49 -3.48
C ASP A 100 -0.64 16.03 -3.37
N SER A 101 -0.23 15.27 -2.36
CA SER A 101 -0.80 13.95 -2.09
C SER A 101 -2.26 14.06 -1.66
N VAL A 102 -3.14 13.27 -2.28
CA VAL A 102 -4.56 13.26 -1.95
C VAL A 102 -4.87 12.33 -0.77
N LEU A 103 -4.13 11.23 -0.69
CA LEU A 103 -4.32 10.17 0.29
C LEU A 103 -2.97 9.77 0.89
N SER A 104 -2.92 9.60 2.22
CA SER A 104 -1.83 8.96 2.93
C SER A 104 -2.26 7.56 3.34
N ILE A 105 -1.40 6.57 3.11
CA ILE A 105 -1.65 5.15 3.36
C ILE A 105 -0.51 4.59 4.20
N LEU A 106 -0.83 3.69 5.11
CA LEU A 106 0.15 2.91 5.87
C LEU A 106 -0.39 1.51 6.19
N ILE A 107 0.53 0.60 6.52
CA ILE A 107 0.19 -0.72 7.01
C ILE A 107 0.69 -0.80 8.45
N PRO A 108 -0.21 -0.91 9.45
CA PRO A 108 0.19 -1.00 10.85
C PRO A 108 0.77 -2.39 11.14
N ALA A 109 1.87 -2.45 11.90
CA ALA A 109 2.53 -3.71 12.25
C ALA A 109 1.63 -4.66 13.08
N ASP A 110 0.74 -4.09 13.90
CA ASP A 110 -0.17 -4.83 14.76
C ASP A 110 -1.41 -4.01 15.14
N ASP A 111 -2.31 -4.61 15.92
CA ASP A 111 -3.52 -3.94 16.40
C ASP A 111 -3.23 -2.80 17.41
N GLY A 112 -2.10 -2.82 18.10
CA GLY A 112 -1.65 -1.73 18.97
C GLY A 112 -1.30 -0.50 18.15
N MET A 113 -0.54 -0.71 17.06
CA MET A 113 -0.19 0.34 16.11
C MET A 113 -1.42 0.82 15.33
N ARG A 114 -2.38 -0.06 15.00
CA ARG A 114 -3.66 0.37 14.42
C ARG A 114 -4.36 1.38 15.32
N ARG A 115 -4.59 1.05 16.61
CA ARG A 115 -5.19 1.96 17.59
C ARG A 115 -4.37 3.23 17.82
N PHE A 116 -3.04 3.18 17.64
CA PHE A 116 -2.20 4.36 17.70
C PHE A 116 -2.54 5.33 16.57
N TYR A 117 -2.59 4.86 15.32
CA TYR A 117 -2.88 5.72 14.15
C TYR A 117 -4.33 6.22 14.07
N GLU A 118 -5.29 5.52 14.69
CA GLU A 118 -6.70 5.95 14.75
C GLU A 118 -6.91 7.25 15.54
N ARG A 119 -6.00 7.58 16.44
CA ARG A 119 -6.13 8.78 17.26
C ARG A 119 -5.93 10.07 16.46
N PRO A 120 -6.71 11.14 16.74
CA PRO A 120 -6.56 12.43 16.06
C PRO A 120 -5.15 13.00 16.12
N GLU A 121 -4.48 12.90 17.28
CA GLU A 121 -3.11 13.36 17.48
C GLU A 121 -2.05 12.55 16.69
N HIS A 122 -2.43 11.38 16.17
CA HIS A 122 -1.57 10.53 15.35
C HIS A 122 -2.03 10.45 13.88
N GLY A 123 -2.97 11.33 13.50
CA GLY A 123 -3.39 11.50 12.10
C GLY A 123 -4.79 11.02 11.79
N ALA A 124 -5.53 10.44 12.77
CA ALA A 124 -6.91 9.98 12.58
C ALA A 124 -7.10 9.05 11.37
N TYR A 125 -6.20 8.08 11.19
CA TYR A 125 -6.31 7.06 10.15
C TYR A 125 -7.46 6.10 10.42
N GLU A 126 -8.02 5.55 9.36
CA GLU A 126 -9.04 4.49 9.42
C GLU A 126 -8.65 3.33 8.52
N THR A 127 -9.13 2.12 8.84
CA THR A 127 -8.91 0.94 8.01
C THR A 127 -9.61 1.11 6.66
N LEU A 128 -8.85 1.06 5.57
CA LEU A 128 -9.35 1.19 4.20
C LEU A 128 -9.43 -0.13 3.47
N THR A 129 -8.48 -1.04 3.75
CA THR A 129 -8.38 -2.30 3.02
C THR A 129 -8.48 -3.48 3.97
N PHE A 130 -9.02 -4.56 3.44
CA PHE A 130 -9.22 -5.80 4.19
C PHE A 130 -8.67 -6.96 3.37
N ARG A 131 -8.14 -7.97 4.06
CA ARG A 131 -7.65 -9.20 3.45
C ARG A 131 -8.50 -10.40 3.89
N TYR A 132 -8.56 -11.38 3.02
CA TYR A 132 -9.20 -12.66 3.24
C TYR A 132 -8.33 -13.77 2.68
N ASP A 133 -7.96 -14.72 3.53
CA ASP A 133 -7.19 -15.89 3.12
C ASP A 133 -8.14 -16.94 2.54
N THR A 134 -7.85 -17.43 1.33
CA THR A 134 -8.65 -18.44 0.64
C THR A 134 -7.78 -19.50 -0.01
N ASP A 135 -8.27 -20.72 -0.07
CA ASP A 135 -7.61 -21.78 -0.80
C ASP A 135 -7.79 -21.56 -2.30
N LEU A 136 -6.70 -21.70 -3.04
CA LEU A 136 -6.73 -21.73 -4.50
C LEU A 136 -6.56 -23.16 -4.98
N LYS A 137 -7.45 -23.59 -5.87
CA LYS A 137 -7.37 -24.88 -6.54
C LYS A 137 -7.38 -24.67 -8.05
N PRO A 138 -6.55 -25.39 -8.81
CA PRO A 138 -6.71 -25.39 -10.26
C PRO A 138 -8.03 -26.05 -10.63
N GLU A 139 -8.80 -25.37 -11.47
CA GLU A 139 -10.12 -25.84 -11.95
C GLU A 139 -9.99 -26.18 -13.45
N GLY A 140 -9.69 -27.43 -13.78
CA GLY A 140 -9.53 -27.88 -15.16
C GLY A 140 -8.07 -28.16 -15.55
N GLU A 141 -7.85 -28.41 -16.83
CA GLU A 141 -6.56 -28.79 -17.38
C GLU A 141 -5.61 -27.60 -17.58
N ALA A 142 -4.29 -27.87 -17.49
CA ALA A 142 -3.27 -26.95 -17.89
C ALA A 142 -3.31 -26.67 -19.39
N ASP A 143 -2.79 -25.53 -19.82
CA ASP A 143 -2.55 -25.24 -21.22
C ASP A 143 -1.19 -25.78 -21.65
N PRO A 144 -1.13 -26.90 -22.42
CA PRO A 144 0.15 -27.51 -22.80
C PRO A 144 0.93 -26.67 -23.82
N THR A 145 0.34 -25.59 -24.33
CA THR A 145 1.00 -24.69 -25.29
C THR A 145 1.80 -23.57 -24.61
N LEU A 146 1.66 -23.45 -23.29
CA LEU A 146 2.37 -22.47 -22.50
C LEU A 146 3.67 -23.05 -21.96
N TRP A 147 4.73 -22.28 -22.07
CA TRP A 147 5.89 -22.45 -21.21
C TRP A 147 5.56 -21.86 -19.84
N VAL A 148 5.87 -22.59 -18.75
CA VAL A 148 5.71 -22.11 -17.38
C VAL A 148 6.95 -22.42 -16.58
N GLY A 149 7.47 -21.43 -15.90
CA GLY A 149 8.68 -21.58 -15.09
C GLY A 149 9.09 -20.29 -14.41
N GLU A 150 10.18 -20.36 -13.68
CA GLU A 150 10.86 -19.21 -13.10
C GLU A 150 11.87 -18.68 -14.12
N PRO A 151 11.80 -17.41 -14.53
CA PRO A 151 12.77 -16.84 -15.46
C PRO A 151 14.12 -16.61 -14.77
N GLU A 152 15.22 -16.80 -15.49
CA GLU A 152 16.56 -16.51 -14.98
C GLU A 152 16.76 -15.01 -14.73
N ASP A 153 16.15 -14.16 -15.57
CA ASP A 153 16.20 -12.70 -15.47
C ASP A 153 14.79 -12.08 -15.59
N TRP A 154 14.59 -10.96 -14.92
CA TRP A 154 13.34 -10.21 -14.93
C TRP A 154 13.45 -9.00 -15.85
N GLY A 155 12.90 -9.13 -17.05
CA GLY A 155 12.85 -8.05 -18.01
C GLY A 155 11.72 -7.06 -17.74
N ARG A 156 11.85 -5.88 -18.36
CA ARG A 156 10.82 -4.83 -18.31
C ARG A 156 9.44 -5.28 -18.81
N ASP A 157 9.40 -6.28 -19.70
CA ASP A 157 8.16 -6.90 -20.19
C ASP A 157 7.29 -7.45 -19.07
N LEU A 158 7.92 -7.94 -17.98
CA LEU A 158 7.22 -8.44 -16.80
C LEU A 158 6.47 -7.32 -16.07
N PHE A 159 7.15 -6.16 -15.85
CA PHE A 159 6.50 -4.97 -15.28
C PHE A 159 5.38 -4.46 -16.18
N VAL A 160 5.61 -4.36 -17.49
CA VAL A 160 4.59 -3.90 -18.44
C VAL A 160 3.37 -4.80 -18.44
N PHE A 161 3.56 -6.13 -18.39
CA PHE A 161 2.46 -7.08 -18.26
C PHE A 161 1.70 -6.89 -16.95
N TYR A 162 2.40 -6.91 -15.80
CA TYR A 162 1.80 -6.70 -14.48
C TYR A 162 1.00 -5.39 -14.44
N HIS A 163 1.62 -4.28 -14.81
CA HIS A 163 1.00 -2.96 -14.76
C HIS A 163 -0.24 -2.87 -15.66
N ARG A 164 -0.19 -3.44 -16.86
CA ARG A 164 -1.32 -3.46 -17.79
C ARG A 164 -2.53 -4.21 -17.23
N GLN A 165 -2.31 -5.34 -16.58
CA GLN A 165 -3.39 -6.17 -16.05
C GLN A 165 -3.95 -5.57 -14.75
N SER A 166 -3.10 -5.16 -13.83
CA SER A 166 -3.49 -4.64 -12.53
C SER A 166 -4.13 -3.24 -12.62
N SER A 167 -3.71 -2.39 -13.59
CA SER A 167 -4.31 -1.05 -13.77
C SER A 167 -5.77 -1.04 -14.17
N GLN A 168 -6.36 -2.19 -14.50
CA GLN A 168 -7.81 -2.32 -14.71
C GLN A 168 -8.60 -2.30 -13.39
N THR A 169 -7.92 -2.42 -12.25
CA THR A 169 -8.52 -2.34 -10.92
C THR A 169 -8.91 -0.90 -10.61
N PRO A 170 -10.19 -0.62 -10.26
CA PRO A 170 -10.70 0.76 -10.10
C PRO A 170 -10.13 1.48 -8.89
N PHE A 171 -9.58 0.75 -7.91
CA PHE A 171 -8.94 1.28 -6.70
C PHE A 171 -7.61 0.55 -6.51
N MET A 172 -6.51 1.21 -6.84
CA MET A 172 -5.19 0.59 -6.80
C MET A 172 -4.10 1.63 -6.52
N LEU A 173 -3.18 1.27 -5.65
CA LEU A 173 -1.90 1.96 -5.50
C LEU A 173 -0.91 1.33 -6.50
N HIS A 174 -0.41 2.15 -7.44
CA HIS A 174 0.43 1.70 -8.54
C HIS A 174 1.91 1.69 -8.15
N PRO A 175 2.56 0.53 -8.11
CA PRO A 175 4.01 0.50 -7.99
C PRO A 175 4.65 1.12 -9.25
N SER A 176 5.74 1.86 -9.07
CA SER A 176 6.63 2.22 -10.17
C SER A 176 7.38 0.99 -10.68
N GLU A 177 8.09 1.13 -11.80
CA GLU A 177 8.96 0.05 -12.30
C GLU A 177 10.03 -0.34 -11.25
N THR A 178 10.63 0.65 -10.59
CA THR A 178 11.58 0.40 -9.49
C THR A 178 10.93 -0.31 -8.31
N ASP A 179 9.72 0.11 -7.90
CA ASP A 179 9.00 -0.55 -6.80
C ASP A 179 8.67 -2.01 -7.12
N PHE A 180 8.30 -2.27 -8.37
CA PHE A 180 7.98 -3.62 -8.84
C PHE A 180 9.20 -4.54 -8.73
N PHE A 181 10.36 -4.11 -9.26
CA PHE A 181 11.58 -4.92 -9.20
C PHE A 181 12.12 -5.04 -7.77
N ALA A 182 12.02 -4.01 -6.94
CA ALA A 182 12.36 -4.11 -5.53
C ALA A 182 11.51 -5.16 -4.81
N ALA A 183 10.22 -5.25 -5.13
CA ALA A 183 9.35 -6.27 -4.57
C ALA A 183 9.66 -7.69 -5.09
N LEU A 184 10.10 -7.84 -6.36
CA LEU A 184 10.58 -9.13 -6.87
C LEU A 184 11.88 -9.56 -6.16
N ASN A 185 12.82 -8.63 -5.98
CA ASN A 185 14.06 -8.88 -5.24
C ASN A 185 13.78 -9.28 -3.78
N ASP A 186 12.78 -8.67 -3.13
CA ASP A 186 12.34 -9.03 -1.78
C ASP A 186 11.75 -10.44 -1.72
N ILE A 187 10.91 -10.80 -2.70
CA ILE A 187 10.33 -12.15 -2.81
C ILE A 187 11.44 -13.21 -3.00
N ASP A 188 12.37 -12.95 -3.89
CA ASP A 188 13.50 -13.87 -4.16
C ASP A 188 14.41 -14.01 -2.93
N LEU A 189 14.76 -12.90 -2.29
CA LEU A 189 15.54 -12.86 -1.05
C LEU A 189 14.89 -13.67 0.07
N ALA A 190 13.55 -13.65 0.16
CA ALA A 190 12.78 -14.41 1.14
C ALA A 190 12.60 -15.89 0.75
N GLY A 191 13.12 -16.34 -0.41
CA GLY A 191 12.96 -17.70 -0.94
C GLY A 191 11.57 -17.98 -1.51
N GLY A 192 10.85 -16.95 -1.90
CA GLY A 192 9.59 -17.05 -2.64
C GLY A 192 9.81 -17.38 -4.11
N HIS A 193 8.72 -17.58 -4.86
CA HIS A 193 8.79 -17.96 -6.27
C HIS A 193 8.16 -16.90 -7.17
N ILE A 194 8.81 -16.63 -8.30
CA ILE A 194 8.36 -15.72 -9.36
C ILE A 194 8.10 -16.56 -10.60
N VAL A 195 6.86 -17.01 -10.77
CA VAL A 195 6.47 -17.94 -11.82
C VAL A 195 5.76 -17.20 -12.95
N VAL A 196 6.24 -17.41 -14.18
CA VAL A 196 5.74 -16.78 -15.39
C VAL A 196 5.19 -17.83 -16.35
N ALA A 197 4.02 -17.55 -16.94
CA ALA A 197 3.49 -18.31 -18.06
C ALA A 197 3.68 -17.50 -19.35
N ARG A 198 4.27 -18.13 -20.39
CA ARG A 198 4.52 -17.50 -21.71
C ARG A 198 3.93 -18.31 -22.85
N ALA A 199 3.33 -17.63 -23.82
CA ALA A 199 3.01 -18.19 -25.12
C ALA A 199 4.01 -17.60 -26.12
N ARG A 200 4.95 -18.41 -26.62
CA ARG A 200 6.13 -17.91 -27.35
C ARG A 200 6.84 -16.86 -26.48
N ASP A 201 7.04 -15.63 -27.00
CA ASP A 201 7.74 -14.55 -26.30
C ASP A 201 6.79 -13.62 -25.48
N LYS A 202 5.48 -13.94 -25.41
CA LYS A 202 4.50 -13.07 -24.75
C LYS A 202 4.10 -13.63 -23.39
N ILE A 203 4.24 -12.81 -22.35
CA ILE A 203 3.75 -13.13 -21.02
C ILE A 203 2.22 -13.20 -21.05
N GLN A 204 1.68 -14.27 -20.48
CA GLN A 204 0.26 -14.55 -20.37
C GLN A 204 -0.20 -14.57 -18.90
N GLY A 205 0.74 -14.80 -17.98
CA GLY A 205 0.47 -14.82 -16.54
C GLY A 205 1.74 -14.68 -15.71
N LEU A 206 1.54 -14.18 -14.50
CA LEU A 206 2.55 -13.98 -13.47
C LEU A 206 1.95 -14.41 -12.14
N CYS A 207 2.69 -15.23 -11.39
CA CYS A 207 2.36 -15.58 -10.01
C CYS A 207 3.55 -15.33 -9.11
N LEU A 208 3.35 -14.56 -8.05
CA LEU A 208 4.33 -14.22 -7.04
C LEU A 208 3.92 -14.90 -5.74
N THR A 209 4.86 -15.59 -5.08
CA THR A 209 4.55 -16.36 -3.88
C THR A 209 5.54 -16.06 -2.76
N GLU A 210 5.16 -16.40 -1.53
CA GLU A 210 6.08 -16.56 -0.42
C GLU A 210 6.82 -17.90 -0.54
N ALA A 211 7.86 -18.08 0.28
CA ALA A 211 8.52 -19.37 0.43
C ALA A 211 7.54 -20.47 0.88
N VAL A 212 7.76 -21.69 0.39
CA VAL A 212 6.95 -22.85 0.80
C VAL A 212 7.14 -23.11 2.29
N ARG A 213 6.04 -23.22 3.03
CA ARG A 213 6.05 -23.55 4.46
C ARG A 213 5.07 -24.68 4.74
N ALA A 214 5.55 -25.73 5.39
CA ALA A 214 4.73 -26.89 5.77
C ALA A 214 3.89 -27.49 4.62
N GLY A 215 4.41 -27.48 3.38
CA GLY A 215 3.70 -27.97 2.20
C GLY A 215 2.62 -27.03 1.66
N GLU A 216 2.52 -25.80 2.16
CA GLU A 216 1.64 -24.76 1.65
C GLU A 216 2.45 -23.70 0.88
N VAL A 217 1.99 -23.32 -0.32
CA VAL A 217 2.44 -22.13 -1.07
C VAL A 217 1.45 -21.01 -0.84
N ARG A 218 1.96 -19.85 -0.41
CA ARG A 218 1.12 -18.67 -0.28
C ARG A 218 1.34 -17.71 -1.43
N VAL A 219 0.28 -17.45 -2.19
CA VAL A 219 0.29 -16.52 -3.32
C VAL A 219 0.13 -15.09 -2.80
N ARG A 220 1.10 -14.23 -3.11
CA ARG A 220 1.05 -12.77 -2.85
C ARG A 220 0.32 -12.04 -3.97
N SER A 221 0.62 -12.37 -5.22
CA SER A 221 -0.01 -11.77 -6.40
C SER A 221 -0.17 -12.80 -7.51
N LEU A 222 -1.32 -12.81 -8.16
CA LEU A 222 -1.60 -13.66 -9.30
C LEU A 222 -2.33 -12.86 -10.38
N VAL A 223 -1.68 -12.69 -11.50
CA VAL A 223 -2.19 -11.96 -12.66
C VAL A 223 -2.16 -12.88 -13.88
N ALA A 224 -3.30 -13.10 -14.52
CA ALA A 224 -3.42 -13.98 -15.68
C ALA A 224 -4.47 -13.45 -16.67
N ILE A 225 -4.20 -13.61 -17.97
CA ILE A 225 -5.12 -13.14 -19.01
C ILE A 225 -6.40 -14.00 -19.13
N SER A 226 -6.40 -15.19 -18.56
CA SER A 226 -7.54 -16.11 -18.58
C SER A 226 -7.50 -17.11 -17.42
N THR A 227 -8.65 -17.72 -17.13
CA THR A 227 -8.74 -18.80 -16.13
C THR A 227 -7.85 -19.99 -16.49
N LYS A 228 -7.70 -20.31 -17.78
CA LYS A 228 -6.83 -21.43 -18.23
C LYS A 228 -5.37 -21.16 -17.90
N VAL A 229 -4.88 -19.93 -18.12
CA VAL A 229 -3.51 -19.51 -17.73
C VAL A 229 -3.34 -19.55 -16.22
N LYS A 230 -4.33 -19.05 -15.46
CA LYS A 230 -4.34 -19.14 -13.99
C LYS A 230 -4.19 -20.59 -13.53
N ASN A 231 -4.99 -21.50 -14.06
CA ASN A 231 -4.95 -22.94 -13.71
C ASN A 231 -3.59 -23.57 -14.03
N THR A 232 -3.00 -23.18 -15.15
CA THR A 232 -1.68 -23.67 -15.55
C THR A 232 -0.60 -23.22 -14.55
N LEU A 233 -0.61 -21.95 -14.12
CA LEU A 233 0.30 -21.46 -13.09
C LEU A 233 0.10 -22.19 -11.74
N LEU A 234 -1.13 -22.42 -11.31
CA LEU A 234 -1.42 -23.12 -10.06
C LEU A 234 -0.98 -24.58 -10.10
N GLN A 235 -1.18 -25.28 -11.23
CA GLN A 235 -0.72 -26.66 -11.39
C GLN A 235 0.80 -26.73 -11.38
N TYR A 236 1.48 -25.80 -12.03
CA TYR A 236 2.94 -25.71 -11.99
C TYR A 236 3.46 -25.52 -10.56
N LEU A 237 2.86 -24.58 -9.78
CA LEU A 237 3.27 -24.36 -8.39
C LEU A 237 3.14 -25.61 -7.53
N LEU A 238 2.04 -26.37 -7.64
CA LEU A 238 1.86 -27.62 -6.91
C LEU A 238 2.94 -28.64 -7.26
N ALA A 239 3.26 -28.77 -8.55
CA ALA A 239 4.23 -29.75 -9.03
C ALA A 239 5.68 -29.33 -8.74
N ALA A 240 6.06 -28.09 -9.06
CA ALA A 240 7.44 -27.60 -8.97
C ALA A 240 7.88 -27.34 -7.51
N CYS A 241 6.99 -26.83 -6.69
CA CYS A 241 7.26 -26.55 -5.28
C CYS A 241 7.02 -27.77 -4.36
N GLY A 242 6.49 -28.89 -4.89
CA GLY A 242 6.10 -30.06 -4.08
C GLY A 242 5.04 -29.71 -3.04
N ALA A 243 4.24 -28.68 -3.31
CA ALA A 243 3.23 -28.20 -2.38
C ALA A 243 1.97 -29.06 -2.42
N GLN A 244 1.33 -29.21 -1.27
CA GLN A 244 0.04 -29.92 -1.14
C GLN A 244 -1.15 -29.00 -1.27
N SER A 245 -0.96 -27.70 -1.00
CA SER A 245 -2.00 -26.69 -1.05
C SER A 245 -1.46 -25.33 -1.49
N ILE A 246 -2.33 -24.55 -2.08
CA ILE A 246 -2.06 -23.14 -2.42
C ILE A 246 -3.09 -22.28 -1.70
N ARG A 247 -2.63 -21.27 -0.99
CA ARG A 247 -3.47 -20.26 -0.37
C ARG A 247 -3.15 -18.90 -0.96
N ALA A 248 -4.17 -18.08 -1.17
CA ALA A 248 -3.99 -16.69 -1.56
C ALA A 248 -4.60 -15.76 -0.51
N ARG A 249 -3.95 -14.63 -0.34
CA ARG A 249 -4.47 -13.53 0.46
C ARG A 249 -5.07 -12.49 -0.49
N MET A 250 -6.39 -12.44 -0.52
CA MET A 250 -7.14 -11.56 -1.41
C MET A 250 -7.51 -10.25 -0.72
N THR A 251 -7.41 -9.14 -1.44
CA THR A 251 -8.04 -7.90 -1.02
C THR A 251 -9.55 -8.00 -1.22
N VAL A 252 -10.32 -7.71 -0.17
CA VAL A 252 -11.79 -7.81 -0.16
C VAL A 252 -12.41 -6.51 0.38
N PRO A 253 -13.67 -6.22 0.00
CA PRO A 253 -14.42 -5.11 0.58
C PRO A 253 -14.62 -5.28 2.09
N GLY A 254 -14.74 -4.17 2.80
CA GLY A 254 -15.02 -4.14 4.24
C GLY A 254 -16.37 -4.75 4.65
N THR A 255 -17.22 -5.08 3.71
CA THR A 255 -18.50 -5.81 3.94
C THR A 255 -18.34 -7.32 3.87
N TYR A 256 -17.18 -7.85 3.44
CA TYR A 256 -16.94 -9.29 3.27
C TYR A 256 -16.78 -10.00 4.63
N GLY A 257 -17.44 -11.13 4.81
CA GLY A 257 -17.35 -11.95 6.04
C GLY A 257 -15.96 -12.60 6.20
N GLY A 258 -15.48 -12.74 7.44
CA GLY A 258 -14.18 -13.41 7.74
C GLY A 258 -12.93 -12.62 7.33
N ARG A 259 -13.09 -11.35 6.95
CA ARG A 259 -11.97 -10.46 6.61
C ARG A 259 -11.12 -10.06 7.81
N THR A 260 -9.87 -9.74 7.54
CA THR A 260 -8.96 -9.11 8.49
C THR A 260 -8.61 -7.68 8.04
N PRO A 261 -8.55 -6.69 8.94
CA PRO A 261 -8.05 -5.36 8.61
C PRO A 261 -6.62 -5.44 8.10
N TYR A 262 -6.29 -4.61 7.09
CA TYR A 262 -4.94 -4.56 6.53
C TYR A 262 -4.39 -3.14 6.55
N ALA A 263 -4.51 -2.39 5.47
CA ALA A 263 -3.97 -1.04 5.41
C ALA A 263 -4.96 0.01 5.92
N MET A 264 -4.39 1.06 6.46
CA MET A 264 -5.11 2.24 6.91
C MET A 264 -4.80 3.43 6.00
N GLY A 265 -5.70 4.40 6.00
CA GLY A 265 -5.44 5.63 5.27
C GLY A 265 -6.23 6.82 5.81
N ARG A 266 -5.81 7.99 5.36
CA ARG A 266 -6.48 9.26 5.62
C ARG A 266 -6.43 10.15 4.39
N VAL A 267 -7.44 10.99 4.23
CA VAL A 267 -7.42 12.04 3.21
C VAL A 267 -6.44 13.13 3.65
N ILE A 268 -5.57 13.55 2.73
CA ILE A 268 -4.62 14.66 2.92
C ILE A 268 -5.16 15.96 2.30
N HIS A 269 -5.83 15.88 1.14
CA HIS A 269 -6.50 17.02 0.50
C HIS A 269 -8.00 16.75 0.35
N VAL A 270 -8.78 17.19 1.30
CA VAL A 270 -10.23 16.93 1.36
C VAL A 270 -10.96 17.44 0.13
N GLU A 271 -10.75 18.69 -0.28
CA GLU A 271 -11.44 19.23 -1.44
C GLU A 271 -11.11 18.48 -2.74
N LYS A 272 -9.83 18.12 -2.95
CA LYS A 272 -9.42 17.34 -4.12
C LYS A 272 -10.06 15.96 -4.12
N PHE A 273 -10.05 15.28 -2.98
CA PHE A 273 -10.67 13.97 -2.81
C PHE A 273 -12.17 14.03 -3.12
N LEU A 274 -12.90 14.98 -2.54
CA LEU A 274 -14.33 15.14 -2.78
C LEU A 274 -14.66 15.49 -4.25
N ARG A 275 -13.81 16.27 -4.92
CA ARG A 275 -13.92 16.50 -6.37
C ARG A 275 -13.76 15.23 -7.19
N MET A 276 -12.87 14.31 -6.79
CA MET A 276 -12.71 13.00 -7.46
C MET A 276 -13.94 12.12 -7.25
N VAL A 277 -14.46 12.05 -6.02
CA VAL A 277 -15.73 11.36 -5.70
C VAL A 277 -16.88 11.88 -6.57
N LEU A 278 -17.01 13.20 -6.66
CA LEU A 278 -18.09 13.84 -7.40
C LEU A 278 -17.98 13.66 -8.92
N ARG A 279 -16.75 13.61 -9.47
CA ARG A 279 -16.54 13.28 -10.89
C ARG A 279 -17.02 11.87 -11.24
N ALA A 280 -16.79 10.91 -10.36
CA ALA A 280 -17.30 9.53 -10.56
C ALA A 280 -18.81 9.42 -10.32
N ASN A 281 -19.37 10.30 -9.51
CA ASN A 281 -20.78 10.31 -9.13
C ASN A 281 -21.38 11.71 -9.31
N PRO A 282 -21.61 12.21 -10.54
CA PRO A 282 -22.03 13.60 -10.78
C PRO A 282 -23.38 13.98 -10.13
N ASN A 283 -24.21 13.00 -9.85
CA ASN A 283 -25.52 13.19 -9.22
C ASN A 283 -25.48 13.11 -7.69
N LEU A 284 -24.30 12.86 -7.10
CA LEU A 284 -24.15 12.78 -5.64
C LEU A 284 -24.54 14.14 -5.03
N ARG A 285 -25.38 14.05 -3.99
CA ARG A 285 -25.70 15.15 -3.11
C ARG A 285 -25.26 14.77 -1.71
N LEU A 286 -24.34 15.53 -1.16
CA LEU A 286 -23.78 15.27 0.16
C LEU A 286 -23.46 16.59 0.85
N HIS A 287 -23.87 16.70 2.11
CA HIS A 287 -23.44 17.77 3.01
C HIS A 287 -22.70 17.12 4.17
N ILE A 288 -21.39 17.37 4.27
CA ILE A 288 -20.48 16.70 5.21
C ILE A 288 -19.48 17.71 5.78
N GLY A 289 -19.12 17.52 7.06
CA GLY A 289 -18.06 18.28 7.69
C GLY A 289 -16.85 17.37 7.98
N VAL A 290 -15.68 17.94 7.82
CA VAL A 290 -14.42 17.35 8.28
C VAL A 290 -13.93 18.12 9.48
N ASP A 291 -13.59 17.43 10.55
CA ASP A 291 -13.10 18.00 11.80
C ASP A 291 -12.04 17.12 12.44
N GLY A 292 -11.26 17.72 13.36
CA GLY A 292 -10.22 17.01 14.11
C GLY A 292 -8.97 16.73 13.29
N ASP A 293 -8.78 17.36 12.13
CA ASP A 293 -7.50 17.32 11.44
C ASP A 293 -6.49 18.25 12.11
N LEU A 294 -5.73 17.71 13.05
CA LEU A 294 -4.71 18.45 13.79
C LEU A 294 -3.43 18.67 12.97
N HIS A 295 -3.23 17.88 11.92
CA HIS A 295 -2.01 17.90 11.11
C HIS A 295 -2.15 18.75 9.85
N VAL A 296 -3.36 18.84 9.29
CA VAL A 296 -3.69 19.66 8.12
C VAL A 296 -4.97 20.42 8.43
N PRO A 297 -4.91 21.49 9.24
CA PRO A 297 -6.09 22.26 9.67
C PRO A 297 -6.92 22.82 8.51
N GLU A 298 -6.30 23.01 7.34
CA GLU A 298 -6.94 23.48 6.11
C GLU A 298 -8.05 22.54 5.60
N ASN A 299 -8.05 21.29 6.06
CA ASN A 299 -9.09 20.31 5.75
C ASN A 299 -10.35 20.47 6.60
N ASN A 300 -10.24 21.12 7.77
CA ASN A 300 -11.39 21.31 8.66
C ASN A 300 -12.38 22.32 8.04
N GLY A 301 -13.63 21.89 7.93
CA GLY A 301 -14.66 22.72 7.33
C GLY A 301 -15.88 21.92 6.88
N TYR A 302 -16.85 22.64 6.31
CA TYR A 302 -18.12 22.07 5.85
C TYR A 302 -18.19 22.11 4.34
N TYR A 303 -18.54 20.99 3.73
CA TYR A 303 -18.50 20.75 2.30
C TYR A 303 -19.87 20.33 1.78
N VAL A 304 -20.34 21.00 0.73
CA VAL A 304 -21.56 20.65 0.00
C VAL A 304 -21.15 20.15 -1.39
N LEU A 305 -21.58 18.94 -1.71
CA LEU A 305 -21.44 18.30 -3.01
C LEU A 305 -22.80 18.31 -3.69
N GLU A 306 -22.96 19.06 -4.73
CA GLU A 306 -24.19 19.10 -5.52
C GLU A 306 -23.93 19.62 -6.94
N ARG A 307 -24.75 19.22 -7.89
CA ARG A 307 -24.72 19.71 -9.28
C ARG A 307 -23.31 19.70 -9.91
N GLY A 308 -22.50 18.67 -9.59
CA GLY A 308 -21.14 18.53 -10.10
C GLY A 308 -20.11 19.45 -9.47
N GLN A 309 -20.45 20.17 -8.39
CA GLN A 309 -19.55 21.12 -7.71
C GLN A 309 -19.34 20.75 -6.24
N VAL A 310 -18.13 20.97 -5.76
CA VAL A 310 -17.78 20.94 -4.33
C VAL A 310 -17.68 22.41 -3.87
N ARG A 311 -18.42 22.78 -2.85
CA ARG A 311 -18.40 24.12 -2.25
C ARG A 311 -18.14 24.03 -0.76
N ILE A 312 -17.38 24.96 -0.23
CA ILE A 312 -17.24 25.18 1.21
C ILE A 312 -18.41 26.06 1.67
N THR A 313 -18.95 25.81 2.86
CA THR A 313 -20.08 26.52 3.45
C THR A 313 -19.85 26.71 4.94
N ASP A 314 -20.54 27.70 5.53
CA ASP A 314 -20.58 27.92 6.99
C ASP A 314 -21.75 27.16 7.65
N GLU A 315 -22.66 26.60 6.84
CA GLU A 315 -23.78 25.81 7.35
C GLU A 315 -23.31 24.47 7.89
N ARG A 316 -23.57 24.18 9.16
CA ARG A 316 -23.18 22.95 9.81
C ARG A 316 -23.89 21.74 9.20
N PRO A 317 -23.16 20.74 8.72
CA PRO A 317 -23.75 19.53 8.14
C PRO A 317 -24.31 18.57 9.22
N PRO A 318 -25.20 17.66 8.81
CA PRO A 318 -25.72 16.64 9.70
C PRO A 318 -24.67 15.59 10.11
N ARG A 319 -23.58 15.49 9.37
CA ARG A 319 -22.51 14.49 9.60
C ARG A 319 -21.14 15.15 9.63
N MET A 320 -20.39 14.82 10.70
CA MET A 320 -18.99 15.18 10.86
C MET A 320 -18.14 13.90 10.78
N VAL A 321 -16.98 13.97 10.15
CA VAL A 321 -16.02 12.86 10.05
C VAL A 321 -14.59 13.37 10.24
N THR A 322 -13.70 12.48 10.64
CA THR A 322 -12.25 12.71 10.59
C THR A 322 -11.73 12.53 9.17
N PRO A 323 -10.49 12.95 8.83
CA PRO A 323 -9.87 12.67 7.53
C PRO A 323 -9.82 11.19 7.18
N GLY A 324 -9.54 10.31 8.14
CA GLY A 324 -9.61 8.86 7.97
C GLY A 324 -11.04 8.37 7.79
N GLY A 325 -11.98 8.88 8.60
CA GLY A 325 -13.40 8.58 8.48
C GLY A 325 -13.96 8.96 7.10
N LEU A 326 -13.49 10.09 6.53
CA LEU A 326 -13.84 10.47 5.16
C LEU A 326 -13.28 9.45 4.14
N ALA A 327 -12.03 9.05 4.28
CA ALA A 327 -11.43 8.03 3.41
C ALA A 327 -12.19 6.69 3.50
N ALA A 328 -12.45 6.20 4.72
CA ALA A 328 -13.15 4.95 4.95
C ALA A 328 -14.58 4.96 4.41
N MET A 329 -15.28 6.08 4.54
CA MET A 329 -16.65 6.25 4.02
C MET A 329 -16.78 5.90 2.53
N PHE A 330 -15.76 6.18 1.73
CA PHE A 330 -15.79 5.97 0.28
C PHE A 330 -14.94 4.78 -0.18
N LEU A 331 -13.91 4.38 0.58
CA LEU A 331 -12.92 3.39 0.14
C LEU A 331 -13.06 2.04 0.84
N ALA A 332 -13.48 1.98 2.11
CA ALA A 332 -13.49 0.72 2.86
C ALA A 332 -14.48 -0.34 2.32
N SER A 333 -15.47 0.06 1.55
CA SER A 333 -16.40 -0.85 0.87
C SER A 333 -15.90 -1.32 -0.51
N GLN A 334 -14.73 -0.87 -0.95
CA GLN A 334 -14.13 -1.18 -2.24
C GLN A 334 -12.96 -2.16 -2.08
N PRO A 335 -12.70 -3.03 -3.06
CA PRO A 335 -11.49 -3.85 -3.09
C PRO A 335 -10.30 -2.98 -3.51
N PHE A 336 -9.73 -2.24 -2.55
CA PHE A 336 -8.58 -1.38 -2.82
C PHE A 336 -7.30 -2.21 -2.81
N LEU A 337 -6.68 -2.37 -3.98
CA LEU A 337 -5.48 -3.17 -4.16
C LEU A 337 -4.23 -2.39 -3.70
N LEU A 338 -3.57 -2.93 -2.68
CA LEU A 338 -2.22 -2.60 -2.28
C LEU A 338 -1.38 -3.87 -2.44
N ASP A 339 -0.71 -3.98 -3.57
CA ASP A 339 0.11 -5.12 -3.90
C ASP A 339 1.60 -4.69 -3.97
N LEU A 340 2.50 -5.60 -3.65
CA LEU A 340 3.95 -5.40 -3.76
C LEU A 340 4.51 -4.23 -2.91
N MET A 341 4.05 -4.10 -1.67
CA MET A 341 4.45 -3.00 -0.78
C MET A 341 5.75 -3.26 0.00
N MET A 342 6.34 -4.44 -0.05
CA MET A 342 7.49 -4.85 0.78
C MET A 342 7.21 -4.66 2.29
N ASP A 343 6.07 -5.13 2.74
CA ASP A 343 5.54 -4.96 4.10
C ASP A 343 5.42 -6.27 4.88
N GLU A 344 5.90 -7.37 4.31
CA GLU A 344 5.79 -8.73 4.89
C GLU A 344 7.13 -9.47 4.94
#